data_370404ced3e04da9f035fb3cc75c1f26
#
_entry.id   370404ced3e04da9f035fb3cc75c1f26
#
_cell.length_a   1.000
_cell.length_b   1.000
_cell.length_c   1.000
_cell.angle_alpha   90.00
_cell.angle_beta   90.00
_cell.angle_gamma   90.00
#
_symmetry.space_group_name_H-M   'P 1'
#
loop_
_entity.id
_entity.type
_entity.pdbx_description
1 polymer ?
#
loop_
_entity_poly.entity_id
_entity_poly.type
_entity_poly.pdbx_seq_one_letter_code
_entity_poly.pdbx_strand_id
1 'polypeptide(L)'
;MERRHFLMTSTAAAATLARSSALASPNDTVRVACVGVHGQGQSHIRAYAKMPNVEIAAICDVHESVLEQRLTDAEKLTKKRPAGFTDLRKLLEDTSIDAISIATPNHNHALQAIWGCQAGKDVYVEKPCAYNIFEARQLLAAAQKYGRMVQHGTNGRSSAVMQEAVQKVREGVIGDVYLSRGLFCYKWRDTIGRTPVEPVPAESTTISGSARRRSEPGDAEHDDG
;
A
#
# COMPACT_ATOMS: atom_id res chain seq x y z
N MET A 1 31.15 -46.82 4.49
CA MET A 1 30.81 -45.69 3.60
C MET A 1 31.91 -44.65 3.76
N GLU A 2 32.71 -44.43 2.72
CA GLU A 2 33.86 -43.56 2.81
C GLU A 2 33.41 -42.07 2.76
N ARG A 3 34.03 -41.22 3.60
CA ARG A 3 33.76 -39.77 3.68
C ARG A 3 33.80 -39.02 2.33
N ARG A 4 34.56 -39.53 1.36
CA ARG A 4 34.66 -38.98 0.01
C ARG A 4 33.39 -39.13 -0.82
N HIS A 5 32.64 -40.23 -0.67
CA HIS A 5 31.36 -40.44 -1.36
C HIS A 5 30.24 -39.56 -0.83
N PHE A 6 30.26 -39.25 0.49
CA PHE A 6 29.28 -38.31 1.08
C PHE A 6 29.47 -36.87 0.60
N LEU A 7 30.73 -36.42 0.45
CA LEU A 7 30.99 -35.07 -0.05
C LEU A 7 30.68 -34.91 -1.54
N MET A 8 30.87 -35.94 -2.35
CA MET A 8 30.51 -35.84 -3.80
C MET A 8 29.00 -35.90 -4.03
N THR A 9 28.23 -36.59 -3.22
CA THR A 9 26.76 -36.59 -3.30
C THR A 9 26.16 -35.28 -2.77
N SER A 10 26.78 -34.67 -1.77
CA SER A 10 26.31 -33.36 -1.23
C SER A 10 26.53 -32.21 -2.20
N THR A 11 27.63 -32.21 -2.96
CA THR A 11 27.88 -31.15 -3.99
C THR A 11 26.97 -31.28 -5.22
N ALA A 12 26.59 -32.50 -5.62
CA ALA A 12 25.65 -32.73 -6.70
C ALA A 12 24.22 -32.28 -6.32
N ALA A 13 23.81 -32.51 -5.05
CA ALA A 13 22.51 -32.06 -4.54
C ALA A 13 22.43 -30.52 -4.41
N ALA A 14 23.53 -29.86 -4.01
CA ALA A 14 23.58 -28.40 -3.93
C ALA A 14 23.57 -27.74 -5.32
N ALA A 15 24.18 -28.36 -6.33
CA ALA A 15 24.18 -27.85 -7.70
C ALA A 15 22.80 -27.99 -8.40
N THR A 16 21.99 -28.99 -8.01
CA THR A 16 20.61 -29.13 -8.52
C THR A 16 19.64 -28.16 -7.84
N LEU A 17 19.84 -27.79 -6.57
CA LEU A 17 19.06 -26.77 -5.89
C LEU A 17 19.33 -25.36 -6.41
N ALA A 18 20.56 -25.08 -6.87
CA ALA A 18 20.90 -23.76 -7.44
C ALA A 18 20.38 -23.55 -8.89
N ARG A 19 19.95 -24.60 -9.59
CA ARG A 19 19.38 -24.50 -10.94
C ARG A 19 17.86 -24.39 -11.01
N SER A 20 17.15 -24.58 -9.90
CA SER A 20 15.68 -24.49 -9.86
C SER A 20 15.14 -23.05 -9.75
N SER A 21 16.01 -22.04 -9.63
CA SER A 21 15.60 -20.63 -9.53
C SER A 21 15.46 -19.90 -10.88
N ALA A 22 15.52 -20.60 -12.01
CA ALA A 22 15.60 -19.94 -13.32
C ALA A 22 14.36 -20.07 -14.22
N LEU A 23 13.32 -20.78 -13.78
CA LEU A 23 12.03 -20.81 -14.50
C LEU A 23 10.95 -20.49 -13.48
N ALA A 24 10.56 -19.19 -13.43
CA ALA A 24 9.36 -18.78 -12.70
C ALA A 24 8.19 -19.61 -13.24
N SER A 25 7.58 -20.41 -12.36
CA SER A 25 6.33 -21.09 -12.65
C SER A 25 5.24 -20.07 -12.91
N PRO A 26 4.26 -20.33 -13.78
CA PRO A 26 3.07 -19.47 -13.86
C PRO A 26 2.38 -19.22 -12.51
N ASN A 27 2.62 -20.10 -11.52
CA ASN A 27 2.14 -19.95 -10.15
C ASN A 27 3.00 -19.01 -9.27
N ASP A 28 4.15 -18.52 -9.78
CA ASP A 28 5.04 -17.63 -9.03
C ASP A 28 4.72 -16.13 -9.27
N THR A 29 3.70 -15.83 -10.07
CA THR A 29 3.28 -14.46 -10.35
C THR A 29 2.29 -13.98 -9.30
N VAL A 30 2.64 -12.91 -8.58
CA VAL A 30 1.76 -12.25 -7.62
C VAL A 30 0.80 -11.32 -8.36
N ARG A 31 -0.48 -11.57 -8.23
CA ARG A 31 -1.55 -10.76 -8.83
C ARG A 31 -1.99 -9.66 -7.87
N VAL A 32 -1.60 -8.42 -8.18
CA VAL A 32 -1.81 -7.26 -7.31
C VAL A 32 -2.95 -6.38 -7.85
N ALA A 33 -3.79 -5.88 -6.94
CA ALA A 33 -4.72 -4.80 -7.24
C ALA A 33 -4.27 -3.49 -6.60
N CYS A 34 -4.31 -2.39 -7.37
CA CYS A 34 -3.98 -1.05 -6.89
C CYS A 34 -5.25 -0.28 -6.54
N VAL A 35 -5.34 0.23 -5.31
CA VAL A 35 -6.53 0.88 -4.73
C VAL A 35 -6.23 2.33 -4.36
N GLY A 36 -7.00 3.30 -4.92
CA GLY A 36 -6.77 4.72 -4.73
C GLY A 36 -5.63 5.23 -5.60
N VAL A 37 -5.91 5.49 -6.89
CA VAL A 37 -4.85 5.67 -7.91
C VAL A 37 -4.73 7.09 -8.45
N HIS A 38 -5.39 8.07 -7.81
CA HIS A 38 -5.31 9.47 -8.23
C HIS A 38 -3.89 10.04 -8.04
N GLY A 39 -3.29 9.85 -6.86
CA GLY A 39 -1.97 10.39 -6.48
C GLY A 39 -0.90 9.31 -6.35
N GLN A 40 -0.56 8.97 -5.11
CA GLN A 40 0.51 8.01 -4.78
C GLN A 40 0.30 6.63 -5.41
N GLY A 41 -0.94 6.16 -5.54
CA GLY A 41 -1.24 4.88 -6.18
C GLY A 41 -0.81 4.79 -7.64
N GLN A 42 -0.68 5.91 -8.36
CA GLN A 42 -0.07 5.92 -9.69
C GLN A 42 1.41 5.50 -9.64
N SER A 43 2.13 5.89 -8.60
CA SER A 43 3.52 5.46 -8.38
C SER A 43 3.61 3.96 -8.12
N HIS A 44 2.61 3.39 -7.41
CA HIS A 44 2.51 1.95 -7.19
C HIS A 44 2.33 1.20 -8.51
N ILE A 45 1.40 1.64 -9.38
CA ILE A 45 1.22 1.06 -10.72
C ILE A 45 2.54 1.04 -11.51
N ARG A 46 3.27 2.17 -11.51
CA ARG A 46 4.56 2.27 -12.22
C ARG A 46 5.64 1.38 -11.61
N ALA A 47 5.62 1.17 -10.31
CA ALA A 47 6.58 0.30 -9.63
C ALA A 47 6.29 -1.17 -9.93
N TYR A 48 5.04 -1.62 -9.76
CA TYR A 48 4.63 -2.99 -10.03
C TYR A 48 4.80 -3.39 -11.50
N ALA A 49 4.53 -2.48 -12.44
CA ALA A 49 4.73 -2.73 -13.87
C ALA A 49 6.18 -3.07 -14.26
N LYS A 50 7.15 -2.77 -13.39
CA LYS A 50 8.57 -3.07 -13.61
C LYS A 50 9.04 -4.36 -12.92
N MET A 51 8.21 -4.97 -12.09
CA MET A 51 8.57 -6.17 -11.33
C MET A 51 8.31 -7.42 -12.17
N PRO A 52 9.28 -8.34 -12.33
CA PRO A 52 9.18 -9.46 -13.25
C PRO A 52 8.10 -10.48 -12.87
N ASN A 53 7.81 -10.63 -11.56
CA ASN A 53 6.88 -11.64 -11.03
C ASN A 53 5.62 -11.00 -10.45
N VAL A 54 5.21 -9.83 -10.96
CA VAL A 54 4.01 -9.13 -10.52
C VAL A 54 3.13 -8.80 -11.71
N GLU A 55 1.85 -9.14 -11.62
CA GLU A 55 0.81 -8.74 -12.55
C GLU A 55 -0.12 -7.73 -11.87
N ILE A 56 -0.34 -6.58 -12.51
CA ILE A 56 -1.40 -5.66 -12.10
C ILE A 56 -2.71 -6.23 -12.62
N ALA A 57 -3.40 -6.99 -11.77
CA ALA A 57 -4.63 -7.69 -12.13
C ALA A 57 -5.84 -6.75 -12.15
N ALA A 58 -5.88 -5.78 -11.23
CA ALA A 58 -7.00 -4.86 -11.10
C ALA A 58 -6.57 -3.47 -10.62
N ILE A 59 -7.41 -2.48 -10.89
CA ILE A 59 -7.29 -1.11 -10.38
C ILE A 59 -8.65 -0.70 -9.82
N CYS A 60 -8.65 -0.04 -8.64
CA CYS A 60 -9.87 0.46 -8.00
C CYS A 60 -9.72 1.94 -7.64
N ASP A 61 -10.65 2.75 -8.12
CA ASP A 61 -10.79 4.15 -7.69
C ASP A 61 -12.27 4.53 -7.75
N VAL A 62 -12.73 5.34 -6.79
CA VAL A 62 -14.13 5.80 -6.72
C VAL A 62 -14.46 6.84 -7.79
N HIS A 63 -13.45 7.42 -8.42
CA HIS A 63 -13.55 8.44 -9.43
C HIS A 63 -13.38 7.80 -10.82
N GLU A 64 -14.45 7.67 -11.58
CA GLU A 64 -14.47 6.91 -12.83
C GLU A 64 -13.47 7.44 -13.88
N SER A 65 -13.35 8.75 -14.04
CA SER A 65 -12.41 9.31 -15.02
C SER A 65 -10.95 9.05 -14.63
N VAL A 66 -10.62 9.06 -13.34
CA VAL A 66 -9.28 8.69 -12.84
C VAL A 66 -9.04 7.20 -13.07
N LEU A 67 -10.01 6.35 -12.74
CA LEU A 67 -9.93 4.91 -12.95
C LEU A 67 -9.62 4.60 -14.42
N GLU A 68 -10.40 5.13 -15.36
CA GLU A 68 -10.24 4.88 -16.78
C GLU A 68 -8.86 5.35 -17.31
N GLN A 69 -8.40 6.52 -16.86
CA GLN A 69 -7.08 7.00 -17.18
C GLN A 69 -5.98 6.04 -16.71
N ARG A 70 -6.10 5.52 -15.47
CA ARG A 70 -5.08 4.60 -14.90
C ARG A 70 -5.13 3.20 -15.51
N LEU A 71 -6.30 2.73 -15.92
CA LEU A 71 -6.43 1.49 -16.70
C LEU A 71 -5.68 1.61 -18.02
N THR A 72 -5.87 2.72 -18.74
CA THR A 72 -5.17 3.01 -20.00
C THR A 72 -3.65 3.16 -19.79
N ASP A 73 -3.21 3.85 -18.74
CA ASP A 73 -1.79 3.99 -18.40
C ASP A 73 -1.15 2.63 -18.08
N ALA A 74 -1.82 1.78 -17.29
CA ALA A 74 -1.34 0.46 -16.94
C ALA A 74 -1.25 -0.46 -18.17
N GLU A 75 -2.24 -0.42 -19.05
CA GLU A 75 -2.25 -1.18 -20.31
C GLU A 75 -1.06 -0.80 -21.21
N LYS A 76 -0.75 0.49 -21.32
CA LYS A 76 0.44 0.95 -22.07
C LYS A 76 1.75 0.41 -21.48
N LEU A 77 1.85 0.32 -20.15
CA LEU A 77 3.05 -0.14 -19.45
C LEU A 77 3.21 -1.67 -19.50
N THR A 78 2.12 -2.43 -19.28
CA THR A 78 2.18 -3.88 -19.11
C THR A 78 1.74 -4.68 -20.32
N LYS A 79 1.19 -3.99 -21.35
CA LYS A 79 0.56 -4.59 -22.55
C LYS A 79 -0.69 -5.44 -22.25
N LYS A 80 -1.18 -5.38 -21.03
CA LYS A 80 -2.40 -6.05 -20.56
C LYS A 80 -3.25 -5.04 -19.79
N ARG A 81 -4.54 -4.96 -20.15
CA ARG A 81 -5.48 -4.07 -19.45
C ARG A 81 -5.94 -4.74 -18.16
N PRO A 82 -5.75 -4.10 -16.98
CA PRO A 82 -6.29 -4.60 -15.72
C PRO A 82 -7.81 -4.51 -15.67
N ALA A 83 -8.44 -5.27 -14.77
CA ALA A 83 -9.85 -5.09 -14.44
C ALA A 83 -10.07 -3.77 -13.68
N GLY A 84 -11.16 -3.04 -13.97
CA GLY A 84 -11.50 -1.78 -13.33
C GLY A 84 -12.64 -1.94 -12.31
N PHE A 85 -12.52 -1.33 -11.15
CA PHE A 85 -13.53 -1.34 -10.09
C PHE A 85 -13.72 0.05 -9.50
N THR A 86 -14.95 0.46 -9.26
CA THR A 86 -15.29 1.68 -8.51
C THR A 86 -15.57 1.40 -7.02
N ASP A 87 -15.78 0.14 -6.66
CA ASP A 87 -16.05 -0.32 -5.29
C ASP A 87 -15.05 -1.42 -4.89
N LEU A 88 -14.23 -1.13 -3.86
CA LEU A 88 -13.26 -2.08 -3.32
C LEU A 88 -13.91 -3.40 -2.88
N ARG A 89 -15.12 -3.38 -2.34
CA ARG A 89 -15.81 -4.59 -1.88
C ARG A 89 -16.04 -5.57 -3.03
N LYS A 90 -16.34 -5.05 -4.23
CA LYS A 90 -16.48 -5.86 -5.44
C LYS A 90 -15.15 -6.40 -5.94
N LEU A 91 -14.08 -5.61 -5.86
CA LEU A 91 -12.73 -6.07 -6.16
C LEU A 91 -12.33 -7.23 -5.24
N LEU A 92 -12.65 -7.15 -3.96
CA LEU A 92 -12.27 -8.16 -2.96
C LEU A 92 -12.98 -9.51 -3.15
N GLU A 93 -14.08 -9.57 -3.90
CA GLU A 93 -14.76 -10.80 -4.30
C GLU A 93 -13.93 -11.63 -5.32
N ASP A 94 -13.00 -10.99 -6.03
CA ASP A 94 -12.13 -11.67 -7.00
C ASP A 94 -11.05 -12.50 -6.29
N THR A 95 -11.24 -13.81 -6.29
CA THR A 95 -10.33 -14.77 -5.64
C THR A 95 -8.99 -14.92 -6.37
N SER A 96 -8.87 -14.45 -7.60
CA SER A 96 -7.62 -14.52 -8.37
C SER A 96 -6.61 -13.44 -8.01
N ILE A 97 -6.98 -12.46 -7.17
CA ILE A 97 -6.10 -11.43 -6.66
C ILE A 97 -5.43 -11.93 -5.38
N ASP A 98 -4.10 -11.87 -5.31
CA ASP A 98 -3.30 -12.32 -4.16
C ASP A 98 -3.10 -11.18 -3.14
N ALA A 99 -2.88 -9.97 -3.63
CA ALA A 99 -2.55 -8.84 -2.78
C ALA A 99 -3.22 -7.53 -3.26
N ILE A 100 -3.45 -6.62 -2.30
CA ILE A 100 -3.92 -5.26 -2.59
C ILE A 100 -2.91 -4.22 -2.12
N SER A 101 -2.78 -3.15 -2.90
CA SER A 101 -1.91 -2.02 -2.61
C SER A 101 -2.74 -0.75 -2.45
N ILE A 102 -2.84 -0.23 -1.22
CA ILE A 102 -3.77 0.82 -0.82
C ILE A 102 -3.05 2.17 -0.73
N ALA A 103 -3.54 3.16 -1.47
CA ALA A 103 -3.07 4.54 -1.44
C ALA A 103 -4.25 5.54 -1.50
N THR A 104 -5.35 5.20 -0.88
CA THR A 104 -6.55 6.02 -0.70
C THR A 104 -6.32 7.16 0.31
N PRO A 105 -7.29 8.04 0.58
CA PRO A 105 -7.20 8.98 1.70
C PRO A 105 -6.99 8.27 3.04
N ASN A 106 -6.20 8.89 3.92
CA ASN A 106 -5.66 8.30 5.14
C ASN A 106 -6.71 7.63 6.05
N HIS A 107 -7.91 8.21 6.15
CA HIS A 107 -9.01 7.69 6.99
C HIS A 107 -9.59 6.36 6.52
N ASN A 108 -9.32 5.95 5.29
CA ASN A 108 -9.77 4.67 4.73
C ASN A 108 -8.73 3.55 4.84
N HIS A 109 -7.47 3.86 5.14
CA HIS A 109 -6.37 2.91 5.09
C HIS A 109 -6.61 1.68 5.97
N ALA A 110 -6.89 1.87 7.25
CA ALA A 110 -7.08 0.75 8.18
C ALA A 110 -8.30 -0.11 7.81
N LEU A 111 -9.43 0.53 7.50
CA LEU A 111 -10.66 -0.18 7.14
C LEU A 111 -10.47 -1.04 5.89
N GLN A 112 -9.90 -0.48 4.84
CA GLN A 112 -9.66 -1.18 3.59
C GLN A 112 -8.63 -2.30 3.74
N ALA A 113 -7.58 -2.08 4.55
CA ALA A 113 -6.59 -3.12 4.86
C ALA A 113 -7.21 -4.28 5.66
N ILE A 114 -8.09 -4.00 6.62
CA ILE A 114 -8.84 -5.01 7.37
C ILE A 114 -9.74 -5.82 6.41
N TRP A 115 -10.46 -5.17 5.51
CA TRP A 115 -11.27 -5.87 4.50
C TRP A 115 -10.41 -6.74 3.58
N GLY A 116 -9.22 -6.27 3.19
CA GLY A 116 -8.26 -7.07 2.44
C GLY A 116 -7.86 -8.35 3.18
N CYS A 117 -7.49 -8.22 4.46
CA CYS A 117 -7.18 -9.39 5.29
C CYS A 117 -8.37 -10.36 5.41
N GLN A 118 -9.59 -9.85 5.61
CA GLN A 118 -10.82 -10.64 5.68
C GLN A 118 -11.10 -11.41 4.40
N ALA A 119 -10.79 -10.79 3.25
CA ALA A 119 -10.93 -11.40 1.93
C ALA A 119 -9.76 -12.33 1.55
N GLY A 120 -8.84 -12.59 2.49
CA GLY A 120 -7.69 -13.49 2.26
C GLY A 120 -6.59 -12.89 1.40
N LYS A 121 -6.52 -11.54 1.27
CA LYS A 121 -5.49 -10.85 0.50
C LYS A 121 -4.35 -10.39 1.40
N ASP A 122 -3.12 -10.43 0.91
CA ASP A 122 -2.02 -9.70 1.51
C ASP A 122 -2.14 -8.20 1.19
N VAL A 123 -1.60 -7.35 2.05
CA VAL A 123 -1.86 -5.91 1.98
C VAL A 123 -0.58 -5.10 2.06
N TYR A 124 -0.39 -4.22 1.09
CA TYR A 124 0.49 -3.07 1.22
C TYR A 124 -0.38 -1.82 1.45
N VAL A 125 -0.15 -1.08 2.52
CA VAL A 125 -0.91 0.13 2.85
C VAL A 125 0.01 1.33 3.03
N GLU A 126 -0.30 2.44 2.34
CA GLU A 126 0.45 3.69 2.45
C GLU A 126 0.39 4.30 3.86
N LYS A 127 1.36 5.15 4.12
CA LYS A 127 1.45 5.91 5.36
C LYS A 127 0.39 7.04 5.40
N PRO A 128 -0.19 7.30 6.57
CA PRO A 128 -0.20 6.50 7.80
C PRO A 128 -1.11 5.26 7.63
N CYS A 129 -0.75 4.13 8.23
CA CYS A 129 -1.53 2.89 8.06
C CYS A 129 -2.90 2.93 8.78
N ALA A 130 -3.11 3.89 9.67
CA ALA A 130 -4.35 4.09 10.41
C ALA A 130 -4.51 5.55 10.80
N TYR A 131 -5.74 5.97 11.05
CA TYR A 131 -6.06 7.33 11.48
C TYR A 131 -5.90 7.51 13.01
N ASN A 132 -6.06 6.42 13.76
CA ASN A 132 -5.92 6.42 15.23
C ASN A 132 -5.40 5.07 15.73
N ILE A 133 -5.06 5.02 17.04
CA ILE A 133 -4.46 3.84 17.66
C ILE A 133 -5.43 2.64 17.68
N PHE A 134 -6.73 2.88 17.85
CA PHE A 134 -7.73 1.81 17.84
C PHE A 134 -7.76 1.09 16.50
N GLU A 135 -7.82 1.84 15.40
CA GLU A 135 -7.78 1.29 14.05
C GLU A 135 -6.48 0.51 13.78
N ALA A 136 -5.34 1.03 14.22
CA ALA A 136 -4.05 0.35 14.08
C ALA A 136 -4.04 -1.01 14.80
N ARG A 137 -4.62 -1.09 16.01
CA ARG A 137 -4.78 -2.34 16.76
C ARG A 137 -5.73 -3.31 16.07
N GLN A 138 -6.83 -2.83 15.49
CA GLN A 138 -7.76 -3.66 14.74
C GLN A 138 -7.12 -4.23 13.47
N LEU A 139 -6.31 -3.44 12.77
CA LEU A 139 -5.56 -3.90 11.61
C LEU A 139 -4.56 -5.01 11.98
N LEU A 140 -3.81 -4.83 13.08
CA LEU A 140 -2.90 -5.85 13.57
C LEU A 140 -3.64 -7.15 13.94
N ALA A 141 -4.76 -7.03 14.65
CA ALA A 141 -5.60 -8.18 15.01
C ALA A 141 -6.16 -8.89 13.78
N ALA A 142 -6.59 -8.15 12.74
CA ALA A 142 -7.06 -8.73 11.49
C ALA A 142 -5.94 -9.48 10.75
N ALA A 143 -4.75 -8.89 10.63
CA ALA A 143 -3.60 -9.53 10.00
C ALA A 143 -3.28 -10.88 10.68
N GLN A 144 -3.24 -10.91 12.01
CA GLN A 144 -3.00 -12.13 12.79
C GLN A 144 -4.16 -13.13 12.64
N LYS A 145 -5.40 -12.70 12.78
CA LYS A 145 -6.58 -13.55 12.72
C LYS A 145 -6.73 -14.26 11.37
N TYR A 146 -6.47 -13.56 10.29
CA TYR A 146 -6.65 -14.09 8.93
C TYR A 146 -5.34 -14.63 8.33
N GLY A 147 -4.22 -14.58 9.07
CA GLY A 147 -2.92 -15.07 8.62
C GLY A 147 -2.42 -14.34 7.37
N ARG A 148 -2.65 -13.03 7.27
CA ARG A 148 -2.26 -12.22 6.11
C ARG A 148 -1.07 -11.34 6.42
N MET A 149 -0.22 -11.12 5.41
CA MET A 149 0.89 -10.19 5.50
C MET A 149 0.38 -8.76 5.27
N VAL A 150 0.73 -7.85 6.18
CA VAL A 150 0.42 -6.43 6.05
C VAL A 150 1.71 -5.64 6.14
N GLN A 151 2.07 -4.98 5.02
CA GLN A 151 3.23 -4.12 4.92
C GLN A 151 2.80 -2.64 4.98
N HIS A 152 3.32 -1.92 5.97
CA HIS A 152 3.16 -0.47 6.05
C HIS A 152 4.17 0.26 5.16
N GLY A 153 3.71 1.16 4.30
CA GLY A 153 4.48 1.89 3.30
C GLY A 153 5.35 3.01 3.86
N THR A 154 6.30 2.70 4.73
CA THR A 154 7.28 3.65 5.28
C THR A 154 8.54 3.70 4.42
N ASN A 155 8.42 4.21 3.20
CA ASN A 155 9.46 4.17 2.15
C ASN A 155 10.83 4.71 2.60
N GLY A 156 10.87 5.76 3.44
CA GLY A 156 12.11 6.32 3.96
C GLY A 156 12.99 5.30 4.70
N ARG A 157 12.38 4.33 5.40
CA ARG A 157 13.11 3.29 6.14
C ARG A 157 13.79 2.27 5.21
N SER A 158 13.29 2.12 3.99
CA SER A 158 13.82 1.19 2.99
C SER A 158 14.86 1.84 2.06
N SER A 159 15.08 3.15 2.18
CA SER A 159 16.09 3.86 1.40
C SER A 159 17.49 3.47 1.84
N ALA A 160 18.34 2.99 0.91
CA ALA A 160 19.72 2.64 1.18
C ALA A 160 20.51 3.83 1.76
N VAL A 161 20.27 5.05 1.23
CA VAL A 161 20.91 6.28 1.74
C VAL A 161 20.52 6.55 3.20
N MET A 162 19.25 6.37 3.55
CA MET A 162 18.79 6.56 4.93
C MET A 162 19.35 5.48 5.87
N GLN A 163 19.44 4.25 5.41
CA GLN A 163 20.06 3.17 6.19
C GLN A 163 21.53 3.44 6.44
N GLU A 164 22.28 3.86 5.41
CA GLU A 164 23.68 4.25 5.54
C GLU A 164 23.85 5.44 6.49
N ALA A 165 23.02 6.50 6.34
CA ALA A 165 23.06 7.66 7.22
C ALA A 165 22.83 7.28 8.69
N VAL A 166 21.83 6.44 8.98
CA VAL A 166 21.58 5.95 10.34
C VAL A 166 22.73 5.12 10.88
N GLN A 167 23.35 4.31 10.04
CA GLN A 167 24.52 3.54 10.43
C GLN A 167 25.71 4.46 10.77
N LYS A 168 26.00 5.48 9.96
CA LYS A 168 27.05 6.48 10.23
C LYS A 168 26.82 7.21 11.54
N VAL A 169 25.57 7.58 11.84
CA VAL A 169 25.22 8.18 13.15
C VAL A 169 25.53 7.22 14.30
N ARG A 170 25.18 5.93 14.17
CA ARG A 170 25.48 4.89 15.18
C ARG A 170 26.96 4.61 15.35
N GLU A 171 27.76 4.75 14.30
CA GLU A 171 29.22 4.64 14.32
C GLU A 171 29.89 5.86 14.97
N GLY A 172 29.11 6.87 15.36
CA GLY A 172 29.66 8.06 16.05
C GLY A 172 30.28 9.11 15.14
N VAL A 173 30.03 9.07 13.82
CA VAL A 173 30.64 10.01 12.84
C VAL A 173 30.34 11.47 13.17
N ILE A 174 29.17 11.74 13.79
CA ILE A 174 28.77 13.10 14.23
C ILE A 174 28.95 13.30 15.75
N GLY A 175 29.62 12.38 16.45
CA GLY A 175 29.73 12.36 17.89
C GLY A 175 28.45 11.92 18.59
N ASP A 176 28.32 12.22 19.89
CA ASP A 176 27.15 11.87 20.67
C ASP A 176 25.94 12.70 20.28
N VAL A 177 24.84 12.01 19.97
CA VAL A 177 23.57 12.67 19.58
C VAL A 177 22.84 13.10 20.83
N TYR A 178 22.87 14.38 21.17
CA TYR A 178 22.16 14.95 22.32
C TYR A 178 20.82 15.64 21.95
N LEU A 179 20.59 15.92 20.64
CA LEU A 179 19.37 16.55 20.16
C LEU A 179 19.01 16.02 18.77
N SER A 180 17.77 15.62 18.58
CA SER A 180 17.18 15.35 17.27
C SER A 180 15.94 16.22 17.06
N ARG A 181 15.90 16.97 15.96
CA ARG A 181 14.79 17.88 15.65
C ARG A 181 14.15 17.52 14.33
N GLY A 182 12.87 17.14 14.37
CA GLY A 182 12.03 16.99 13.20
C GLY A 182 11.35 18.33 12.86
N LEU A 183 11.50 18.80 11.62
CA LEU A 183 10.86 20.03 11.13
C LEU A 183 9.88 19.69 10.00
N PHE A 184 8.68 20.26 10.08
CA PHE A 184 7.66 20.15 9.05
C PHE A 184 7.34 21.55 8.53
N CYS A 185 7.95 21.93 7.41
CA CYS A 185 7.89 23.28 6.84
C CYS A 185 7.33 23.25 5.40
N TYR A 186 6.03 22.95 5.25
CA TYR A 186 5.38 22.97 3.95
C TYR A 186 4.54 24.24 3.77
N LYS A 187 5.12 25.25 3.16
CA LYS A 187 4.47 26.56 2.91
C LYS A 187 3.18 26.46 2.06
N TRP A 188 3.10 25.48 1.15
CA TRP A 188 1.93 25.31 0.28
C TRP A 188 0.67 24.84 1.04
N ARG A 189 0.79 24.36 2.27
CA ARG A 189 -0.37 23.98 3.10
C ARG A 189 -1.06 25.16 3.78
N ASP A 190 -0.44 26.31 3.84
CA ASP A 190 -1.04 27.53 4.36
C ASP A 190 -2.22 28.01 3.49
N THR A 191 -2.30 27.48 2.25
CA THR A 191 -3.39 27.78 1.30
C THR A 191 -4.62 26.89 1.46
N ILE A 192 -4.56 25.84 2.28
CA ILE A 192 -5.71 24.97 2.60
C ILE A 192 -6.55 25.69 3.67
N GLY A 193 -7.26 26.75 3.27
CA GLY A 193 -8.20 27.45 4.13
C GLY A 193 -9.49 26.65 4.40
N ARG A 194 -10.47 27.31 5.01
CA ARG A 194 -11.85 26.80 5.04
C ARG A 194 -12.42 26.90 3.62
N THR A 195 -12.58 25.77 2.96
CA THR A 195 -13.24 25.72 1.66
C THR A 195 -14.74 25.59 1.85
N PRO A 196 -15.56 26.23 1.00
CA PRO A 196 -17.01 26.00 1.01
C PRO A 196 -17.31 24.52 0.77
N VAL A 197 -18.47 24.08 1.24
CA VAL A 197 -18.97 22.73 0.95
C VAL A 197 -19.31 22.67 -0.53
N GLU A 198 -18.59 21.86 -1.27
CA GLU A 198 -18.86 21.61 -2.68
C GLU A 198 -19.72 20.36 -2.84
N PRO A 199 -20.62 20.29 -3.84
CA PRO A 199 -21.34 19.08 -4.13
C PRO A 199 -20.37 17.95 -4.54
N VAL A 200 -20.72 16.72 -4.19
CA VAL A 200 -19.94 15.55 -4.61
C VAL A 200 -20.01 15.47 -6.14
N PRO A 201 -18.87 15.34 -6.84
CA PRO A 201 -18.88 15.16 -8.29
C PRO A 201 -19.74 13.98 -8.70
N ALA A 202 -20.57 14.15 -9.73
CA ALA A 202 -21.51 13.10 -10.18
C ALA A 202 -20.80 11.79 -10.61
N GLU A 203 -19.54 11.90 -11.04
CA GLU A 203 -18.68 10.78 -11.46
C GLU A 203 -17.97 10.05 -10.30
N SER A 204 -18.27 10.40 -9.04
CA SER A 204 -17.64 9.76 -7.87
C SER A 204 -18.65 8.90 -7.08
N THR A 205 -18.22 7.69 -6.72
CA THR A 205 -19.01 6.80 -5.87
C THR A 205 -18.83 7.21 -4.41
N THR A 206 -19.84 7.85 -3.84
CA THR A 206 -19.82 8.55 -2.54
C THR A 206 -19.51 7.64 -1.34
N ILE A 207 -19.90 6.36 -1.38
CA ILE A 207 -19.86 5.47 -0.21
C ILE A 207 -18.42 5.14 0.23
N SER A 208 -17.46 5.10 -0.69
CA SER A 208 -16.08 4.72 -0.40
C SER A 208 -15.13 5.92 -0.28
N GLY A 209 -15.51 7.09 -0.76
CA GLY A 209 -14.63 8.27 -0.83
C GLY A 209 -14.92 9.36 0.20
N SER A 210 -16.12 9.42 0.79
CA SER A 210 -16.47 10.47 1.73
C SER A 210 -16.03 10.11 3.16
N ALA A 211 -15.18 10.95 3.74
CA ALA A 211 -15.10 11.05 5.20
C ALA A 211 -16.45 11.59 5.69
N ARG A 212 -17.22 10.81 6.46
CA ARG A 212 -18.28 11.39 7.26
C ARG A 212 -17.65 12.38 8.22
N ARG A 213 -17.84 13.69 7.98
CA ARG A 213 -17.76 14.64 9.08
C ARG A 213 -18.75 14.17 10.12
N ARG A 214 -18.28 13.74 11.29
CA ARG A 214 -19.12 13.83 12.48
C ARG A 214 -19.43 15.31 12.62
N SER A 215 -20.70 15.70 12.51
CA SER A 215 -21.18 16.93 13.09
C SER A 215 -20.80 16.84 14.56
N GLU A 216 -19.87 17.68 15.01
CA GLU A 216 -19.64 17.84 16.44
C GLU A 216 -20.96 18.34 17.04
N PRO A 217 -21.46 17.73 18.12
CA PRO A 217 -22.58 18.28 18.87
C PRO A 217 -22.04 19.50 19.65
N GLY A 218 -22.12 20.68 19.07
CA GLY A 218 -21.54 21.88 19.69
C GLY A 218 -21.89 23.22 19.06
N ASP A 219 -22.48 23.25 17.86
CA ASP A 219 -23.00 24.51 17.29
C ASP A 219 -24.47 24.71 17.70
N ALA A 220 -24.75 24.59 19.02
CA ALA A 220 -25.96 25.19 19.57
C ALA A 220 -25.71 26.71 19.68
N GLU A 221 -26.53 27.44 18.95
CA GLU A 221 -26.66 28.88 18.94
C GLU A 221 -26.49 29.44 20.36
N HIS A 222 -25.48 30.28 20.54
CA HIS A 222 -25.54 31.34 21.55
C HIS A 222 -26.44 32.43 20.96
N ASP A 223 -27.71 32.31 21.28
CA ASP A 223 -28.67 33.39 21.15
C ASP A 223 -28.40 34.31 22.36
N ASP A 224 -27.64 35.37 22.15
CA ASP A 224 -27.45 36.45 23.11
C ASP A 224 -28.69 37.37 23.07
N GLY A 225 -29.59 37.20 24.06
CA GLY A 225 -30.60 38.16 24.42
C GLY A 225 -30.03 39.29 25.28
#